data_44796ce55452b842f3e950d161ad6c4d
#
_entry.id   44796ce55452b842f3e950d161ad6c4d
#
_cell.length_a   1.000
_cell.length_b   1.000
_cell.length_c   1.000
_cell.angle_alpha   90.00
_cell.angle_beta   90.00
_cell.angle_gamma   90.00
#
_symmetry.space_group_name_H-M   'P 1'
#
loop_
_entity.id
_entity.type
_entity.pdbx_description
1 polymer ?
#
loop_
_entity_poly.entity_id
_entity_poly.type
_entity_poly.pdbx_seq_one_letter_code
_entity_poly.pdbx_strand_id
1 'polypeptide(L)'
;MAFEGLTQRLQQAFGKVRGKGSLTEEDVKLVMREVRMALLEADVNYKVVKDFVKKATERCVGLEMQNGLSAQQQVVKIVNEELTELMGGSNARLQYSSSPISVFMLCGLQGAGKTTMSAKLANWLKKDGKKPLLVGCDIYRPAAIKQLQVVGGQVGVPVYEHGTQDPVKTAQEAIEYARAHQRDVVILDTAGRLHIDEALMEELHRICEAVHPSEILLTIDAMTGQDAVNVANTFNEKLEITGVILTKLDGDTRGGAALSVRAVTGKPIKFAGTGEKLSDLEPFHPERMASRILGMGDVMTLIEKAQENIEIDPEQAGDLAKRMKNADFTLDDFLTQMQQIKKMGPLSGILKMLPGMSALGDIDIPDDAMKKPEAIIRSMTPKERRYPDVLNASRRRRIAAGSGTTVQDVNQLIRQFDDMKKQMKMVMNQTRGKKGRFRLPPMR
;
A
#
# COMPACT_ATOMS: atom_id res chain seq x y z
N MET A 1 6.53 9.34 3.08
CA MET A 1 5.51 8.53 2.39
C MET A 1 5.82 8.38 0.92
N ALA A 2 5.33 7.27 0.32
CA ALA A 2 5.43 7.12 -1.13
C ALA A 2 4.86 8.35 -1.86
N PHE A 3 5.61 8.86 -2.82
CA PHE A 3 5.23 9.95 -3.73
C PHE A 3 4.98 11.34 -3.11
N GLU A 4 5.29 11.56 -1.85
CA GLU A 4 4.93 12.80 -1.14
C GLU A 4 5.46 14.06 -1.83
N GLY A 5 6.73 14.06 -2.26
CA GLY A 5 7.34 15.17 -2.98
C GLY A 5 6.64 15.46 -4.31
N LEU A 6 6.34 14.41 -5.08
CA LEU A 6 5.63 14.53 -6.36
C LEU A 6 4.19 15.04 -6.15
N THR A 7 3.49 14.49 -5.15
CA THR A 7 2.12 14.89 -4.81
C THR A 7 2.02 16.39 -4.51
N GLN A 8 2.90 16.91 -3.65
CA GLN A 8 2.91 18.33 -3.29
C GLN A 8 3.14 19.23 -4.51
N ARG A 9 4.07 18.86 -5.38
CA ARG A 9 4.37 19.61 -6.61
C ARG A 9 3.19 19.62 -7.58
N LEU A 10 2.54 18.47 -7.80
CA LEU A 10 1.37 18.37 -8.67
C LEU A 10 0.18 19.17 -8.13
N GLN A 11 -0.07 19.11 -6.82
CA GLN A 11 -1.12 19.91 -6.20
C GLN A 11 -0.89 21.41 -6.34
N GLN A 12 0.36 21.87 -6.21
CA GLN A 12 0.73 23.27 -6.46
C GLN A 12 0.49 23.66 -7.92
N ALA A 13 0.85 22.79 -8.88
CA ALA A 13 0.59 23.02 -10.30
C ALA A 13 -0.89 23.20 -10.60
N PHE A 14 -1.75 22.31 -10.08
CA PHE A 14 -3.20 22.39 -10.27
C PHE A 14 -3.84 23.57 -9.52
N GLY A 15 -3.23 24.03 -8.43
CA GLY A 15 -3.66 25.20 -7.70
C GLY A 15 -3.67 26.49 -8.55
N LYS A 16 -2.81 26.60 -9.57
CA LYS A 16 -2.72 27.78 -10.46
C LYS A 16 -3.95 28.01 -11.34
N VAL A 17 -4.76 26.98 -11.57
CA VAL A 17 -6.01 27.07 -12.34
C VAL A 17 -7.27 26.96 -11.48
N ARG A 18 -7.10 27.02 -10.16
CA ARG A 18 -8.21 26.97 -9.21
C ARG A 18 -9.09 28.21 -9.37
N GLY A 19 -10.42 28.00 -9.45
CA GLY A 19 -11.40 29.08 -9.54
C GLY A 19 -11.62 29.65 -10.95
N LYS A 20 -10.92 29.16 -11.98
CA LYS A 20 -11.19 29.52 -13.36
C LYS A 20 -12.43 28.79 -13.89
N GLY A 21 -13.34 29.51 -14.51
CA GLY A 21 -14.57 28.97 -15.10
C GLY A 21 -14.30 28.19 -16.40
N SER A 22 -13.29 28.62 -17.18
CA SER A 22 -12.81 27.95 -18.40
C SER A 22 -11.28 27.99 -18.45
N LEU A 23 -10.68 27.06 -19.15
CA LEU A 23 -9.23 27.04 -19.40
C LEU A 23 -8.94 27.53 -20.81
N THR A 24 -8.00 28.45 -20.90
CA THR A 24 -7.40 28.81 -22.18
C THR A 24 -6.29 27.83 -22.53
N GLU A 25 -5.90 27.78 -23.79
CA GLU A 25 -4.74 26.97 -24.22
C GLU A 25 -3.45 27.36 -23.49
N GLU A 26 -3.29 28.65 -23.16
CA GLU A 26 -2.17 29.16 -22.38
C GLU A 26 -2.18 28.64 -20.94
N ASP A 27 -3.35 28.57 -20.31
CA ASP A 27 -3.51 28.01 -18.96
C ASP A 27 -3.12 26.52 -18.93
N VAL A 28 -3.55 25.76 -19.94
CA VAL A 28 -3.18 24.34 -20.08
C VAL A 28 -1.66 24.19 -20.25
N LYS A 29 -1.05 24.99 -21.14
CA LYS A 29 0.40 24.98 -21.33
C LYS A 29 1.17 25.32 -20.05
N LEU A 30 0.68 26.29 -19.28
CA LEU A 30 1.29 26.67 -18.00
C LEU A 30 1.24 25.51 -17.00
N VAL A 31 0.07 24.89 -16.80
CA VAL A 31 -0.07 23.75 -15.87
C VAL A 31 0.78 22.57 -16.33
N MET A 32 0.76 22.23 -17.61
CA MET A 32 1.53 21.10 -18.13
C MET A 32 3.04 21.33 -18.06
N ARG A 33 3.50 22.59 -18.11
CA ARG A 33 4.91 22.94 -17.84
C ARG A 33 5.27 22.61 -16.38
N GLU A 34 4.41 22.96 -15.42
CA GLU A 34 4.65 22.64 -14.01
C GLU A 34 4.58 21.13 -13.74
N VAL A 35 3.62 20.43 -14.35
CA VAL A 35 3.53 18.96 -14.28
C VAL A 35 4.81 18.33 -14.84
N ARG A 36 5.33 18.84 -15.97
CA ARG A 36 6.61 18.39 -16.54
C ARG A 36 7.76 18.56 -15.54
N MET A 37 7.84 19.72 -14.89
CA MET A 37 8.91 19.98 -13.92
C MET A 37 8.77 19.06 -12.71
N ALA A 38 7.56 18.88 -12.20
CA ALA A 38 7.28 17.97 -11.08
C ALA A 38 7.71 16.51 -11.37
N LEU A 39 7.41 16.01 -12.57
CA LEU A 39 7.80 14.66 -13.00
C LEU A 39 9.33 14.53 -13.18
N LEU A 40 9.99 15.54 -13.72
CA LEU A 40 11.46 15.54 -13.86
C LEU A 40 12.16 15.61 -12.50
N GLU A 41 11.70 16.44 -11.58
CA GLU A 41 12.20 16.51 -10.20
C GLU A 41 11.95 15.20 -9.43
N ALA A 42 10.87 14.48 -9.79
CA ALA A 42 10.57 13.14 -9.29
C ALA A 42 11.44 12.05 -9.92
N ASP A 43 12.43 12.39 -10.72
CA ASP A 43 13.34 11.46 -11.38
C ASP A 43 12.63 10.50 -12.36
N VAL A 44 11.56 10.97 -13.02
CA VAL A 44 10.91 10.24 -14.10
C VAL A 44 11.73 10.37 -15.39
N ASN A 45 11.82 9.28 -16.14
CA ASN A 45 12.58 9.26 -17.39
C ASN A 45 12.14 10.37 -18.37
N TYR A 46 13.09 11.12 -18.92
CA TYR A 46 12.84 12.31 -19.76
C TYR A 46 11.93 12.01 -20.96
N LYS A 47 12.15 10.89 -21.67
CA LYS A 47 11.34 10.50 -22.81
C LYS A 47 9.90 10.22 -22.39
N VAL A 48 9.73 9.52 -21.26
CA VAL A 48 8.41 9.23 -20.68
C VAL A 48 7.68 10.53 -20.31
N VAL A 49 8.37 11.48 -19.66
CA VAL A 49 7.78 12.77 -19.31
C VAL A 49 7.36 13.56 -20.54
N LYS A 50 8.19 13.57 -21.60
CA LYS A 50 7.89 14.27 -22.85
C LYS A 50 6.61 13.73 -23.50
N ASP A 51 6.50 12.41 -23.62
CA ASP A 51 5.36 11.75 -24.25
C ASP A 51 4.09 11.91 -23.41
N PHE A 52 4.20 11.80 -22.08
CA PHE A 52 3.11 12.04 -21.14
C PHE A 52 2.54 13.45 -21.25
N VAL A 53 3.41 14.47 -21.16
CA VAL A 53 3.00 15.87 -21.23
C VAL A 53 2.36 16.22 -22.58
N LYS A 54 2.87 15.66 -23.66
CA LYS A 54 2.30 15.84 -25.00
C LYS A 54 0.88 15.31 -25.04
N LYS A 55 0.66 14.04 -24.68
CA LYS A 55 -0.66 13.39 -24.65
C LYS A 55 -1.65 14.12 -23.74
N ALA A 56 -1.24 14.44 -22.50
CA ALA A 56 -2.07 15.16 -21.55
C ALA A 56 -2.46 16.56 -22.06
N THR A 57 -1.53 17.29 -22.72
CA THR A 57 -1.81 18.61 -23.31
C THR A 57 -2.84 18.50 -24.44
N GLU A 58 -2.64 17.58 -25.38
CA GLU A 58 -3.55 17.35 -26.52
C GLU A 58 -4.97 17.03 -26.02
N ARG A 59 -5.10 16.19 -25.00
CA ARG A 59 -6.39 15.85 -24.39
C ARG A 59 -7.02 17.03 -23.64
N CYS A 60 -6.23 17.87 -22.99
CA CYS A 60 -6.75 19.05 -22.28
C CYS A 60 -7.21 20.15 -23.22
N VAL A 61 -6.55 20.36 -24.36
CA VAL A 61 -6.91 21.40 -25.36
C VAL A 61 -8.13 21.00 -26.16
N GLY A 62 -8.34 19.69 -26.41
CA GLY A 62 -9.49 19.18 -27.18
C GLY A 62 -10.80 19.05 -26.43
N LEU A 63 -10.84 19.46 -25.13
CA LEU A 63 -12.03 19.24 -24.31
C LEU A 63 -13.07 20.36 -24.45
N GLU A 64 -14.27 20.00 -24.87
CA GLU A 64 -15.48 20.75 -24.54
C GLU A 64 -15.78 20.65 -23.05
N MET A 65 -16.10 21.77 -22.39
CA MET A 65 -16.41 21.82 -20.96
C MET A 65 -17.54 20.83 -20.62
N GLN A 66 -17.20 19.75 -19.94
CA GLN A 66 -18.22 18.80 -19.45
C GLN A 66 -19.06 19.46 -18.36
N ASN A 67 -20.37 19.47 -18.54
CA ASN A 67 -21.32 20.01 -17.58
C ASN A 67 -21.14 19.33 -16.20
N GLY A 68 -20.83 20.12 -15.17
CA GLY A 68 -20.73 19.68 -13.77
C GLY A 68 -19.30 19.54 -13.21
N LEU A 69 -18.25 19.64 -14.01
CA LEU A 69 -16.86 19.65 -13.55
C LEU A 69 -16.22 21.02 -13.71
N SER A 70 -15.48 21.48 -12.69
CA SER A 70 -14.64 22.68 -12.85
C SER A 70 -13.47 22.38 -13.79
N ALA A 71 -12.92 23.43 -14.40
CA ALA A 71 -11.76 23.36 -15.27
C ALA A 71 -10.55 22.64 -14.61
N GLN A 72 -10.30 22.93 -13.34
CA GLN A 72 -9.28 22.24 -12.55
C GLN A 72 -9.56 20.73 -12.43
N GLN A 73 -10.80 20.35 -12.14
CA GLN A 73 -11.18 18.93 -12.00
C GLN A 73 -11.01 18.15 -13.30
N GLN A 74 -11.25 18.78 -14.44
CA GLN A 74 -11.06 18.17 -15.74
C GLN A 74 -9.57 17.90 -16.03
N VAL A 75 -8.69 18.86 -15.76
CA VAL A 75 -7.23 18.66 -15.90
C VAL A 75 -6.74 17.54 -14.98
N VAL A 76 -7.14 17.56 -13.71
CA VAL A 76 -6.76 16.53 -12.74
C VAL A 76 -7.24 15.14 -13.19
N LYS A 77 -8.47 15.04 -13.73
CA LYS A 77 -9.01 13.80 -14.28
C LYS A 77 -8.15 13.26 -15.43
N ILE A 78 -7.78 14.11 -16.39
CA ILE A 78 -6.93 13.70 -17.53
C ILE A 78 -5.56 13.25 -17.05
N VAL A 79 -4.93 14.01 -16.17
CA VAL A 79 -3.62 13.65 -15.62
C VAL A 79 -3.70 12.32 -14.85
N ASN A 80 -4.79 12.06 -14.12
CA ASN A 80 -5.02 10.79 -13.44
C ASN A 80 -5.14 9.61 -14.41
N GLU A 81 -5.89 9.79 -15.49
CA GLU A 81 -6.07 8.78 -16.52
C GLU A 81 -4.76 8.49 -17.26
N GLU A 82 -3.99 9.53 -17.63
CA GLU A 82 -2.68 9.38 -18.26
C GLU A 82 -1.64 8.73 -17.33
N LEU A 83 -1.62 9.07 -16.03
CA LEU A 83 -0.76 8.40 -15.04
C LEU A 83 -1.14 6.93 -14.89
N THR A 84 -2.44 6.63 -14.86
CA THR A 84 -2.95 5.26 -14.78
C THR A 84 -2.51 4.45 -16.01
N GLU A 85 -2.66 5.00 -17.21
CA GLU A 85 -2.24 4.34 -18.46
C GLU A 85 -0.72 4.13 -18.50
N LEU A 86 0.05 5.15 -18.09
CA LEU A 86 1.51 5.09 -18.02
C LEU A 86 2.00 3.92 -17.14
N MET A 87 1.34 3.71 -16.01
CA MET A 87 1.67 2.62 -15.07
C MET A 87 1.05 1.27 -15.45
N GLY A 88 0.15 1.23 -16.46
CA GLY A 88 -0.34 -0.05 -16.94
C GLY A 88 -1.83 -0.20 -17.12
N GLY A 89 -2.62 0.81 -16.83
CA GLY A 89 -4.06 0.79 -16.95
C GLY A 89 -4.74 -0.03 -15.85
N SER A 90 -4.42 -1.30 -15.73
CA SER A 90 -5.02 -2.23 -14.77
C SER A 90 -3.98 -3.12 -14.08
N ASN A 91 -4.38 -3.75 -12.97
CA ASN A 91 -3.54 -4.69 -12.26
C ASN A 91 -3.19 -5.91 -13.13
N ALA A 92 -1.90 -6.24 -13.18
CA ALA A 92 -1.38 -7.43 -13.86
C ALA A 92 -1.26 -8.60 -12.87
N ARG A 93 -2.10 -9.61 -13.03
CA ARG A 93 -2.11 -10.81 -12.18
C ARG A 93 -0.91 -11.71 -12.46
N LEU A 94 -0.57 -12.56 -11.48
CA LEU A 94 0.40 -13.65 -11.68
C LEU A 94 -0.13 -14.67 -12.70
N GLN A 95 0.78 -15.17 -13.52
CA GLN A 95 0.51 -16.23 -14.47
C GLN A 95 0.90 -17.57 -13.86
N TYR A 96 -0.07 -18.45 -13.72
CA TYR A 96 0.17 -19.80 -13.23
C TYR A 96 0.39 -20.75 -14.41
N SER A 97 1.20 -21.77 -14.19
CA SER A 97 1.40 -22.84 -15.17
C SER A 97 0.12 -23.66 -15.35
N SER A 98 -0.07 -24.25 -16.53
CA SER A 98 -1.07 -25.30 -16.75
C SER A 98 -0.71 -26.62 -16.06
N SER A 99 0.56 -26.79 -15.66
CA SER A 99 1.01 -27.93 -14.86
C SER A 99 0.62 -27.77 -13.39
N PRO A 100 0.59 -28.86 -12.59
CA PRO A 100 0.19 -28.81 -11.19
C PRO A 100 1.06 -27.88 -10.31
N ILE A 101 2.30 -27.59 -10.74
CA ILE A 101 3.24 -26.74 -10.02
C ILE A 101 3.60 -25.55 -10.88
N SER A 102 3.43 -24.35 -10.35
CA SER A 102 3.91 -23.11 -10.94
C SER A 102 5.25 -22.74 -10.34
N VAL A 103 6.21 -22.35 -11.16
CA VAL A 103 7.52 -21.89 -10.70
C VAL A 103 7.63 -20.38 -10.90
N PHE A 104 7.92 -19.64 -9.84
CA PHE A 104 8.15 -18.21 -9.85
C PHE A 104 9.62 -17.96 -9.49
N MET A 105 10.34 -17.30 -10.38
CA MET A 105 11.75 -16.97 -10.17
C MET A 105 11.88 -15.49 -9.83
N LEU A 106 12.43 -15.18 -8.65
CA LEU A 106 12.79 -13.81 -8.28
C LEU A 106 14.23 -13.53 -8.65
N CYS A 107 14.47 -12.52 -9.46
CA CYS A 107 15.78 -12.04 -9.87
C CYS A 107 15.97 -10.56 -9.53
N GLY A 108 17.22 -10.06 -9.67
CA GLY A 108 17.55 -8.65 -9.41
C GLY A 108 18.90 -8.49 -8.71
N LEU A 109 19.31 -7.23 -8.53
CA LEU A 109 20.60 -6.90 -7.91
C LEU A 109 20.65 -7.22 -6.42
N GLN A 110 21.86 -7.25 -5.87
CA GLN A 110 22.07 -7.37 -4.43
C GLN A 110 21.45 -6.18 -3.70
N GLY A 111 20.78 -6.44 -2.58
CA GLY A 111 20.12 -5.38 -1.80
C GLY A 111 18.74 -4.94 -2.32
N ALA A 112 18.30 -5.43 -3.49
CA ALA A 112 16.96 -5.14 -4.02
C ALA A 112 15.81 -5.77 -3.21
N GLY A 113 16.09 -6.63 -2.24
CA GLY A 113 15.09 -7.20 -1.35
C GLY A 113 14.49 -8.54 -1.79
N LYS A 114 15.12 -9.28 -2.72
CA LYS A 114 14.62 -10.57 -3.25
C LYS A 114 14.17 -11.54 -2.16
N THR A 115 15.04 -11.87 -1.22
CA THR A 115 14.77 -12.84 -0.15
C THR A 115 13.56 -12.42 0.70
N THR A 116 13.46 -11.15 1.03
CA THR A 116 12.30 -10.61 1.76
C THR A 116 11.03 -10.66 0.90
N MET A 117 11.13 -10.32 -0.39
CA MET A 117 9.99 -10.37 -1.31
C MET A 117 9.55 -11.79 -1.60
N SER A 118 10.47 -12.77 -1.66
CA SER A 118 10.13 -14.19 -1.76
C SER A 118 9.24 -14.64 -0.60
N ALA A 119 9.57 -14.27 0.63
CA ALA A 119 8.77 -14.58 1.81
C ALA A 119 7.43 -13.80 1.84
N LYS A 120 7.43 -12.52 1.47
CA LYS A 120 6.20 -11.71 1.37
C LYS A 120 5.25 -12.27 0.31
N LEU A 121 5.77 -12.64 -0.85
CA LEU A 121 5.00 -13.26 -1.93
C LEU A 121 4.43 -14.62 -1.50
N ALA A 122 5.24 -15.45 -0.81
CA ALA A 122 4.78 -16.70 -0.26
C ALA A 122 3.65 -16.51 0.76
N ASN A 123 3.77 -15.50 1.64
CA ASN A 123 2.71 -15.15 2.60
C ASN A 123 1.42 -14.68 1.91
N TRP A 124 1.55 -13.87 0.86
CA TRP A 124 0.41 -13.40 0.06
C TRP A 124 -0.28 -14.58 -0.62
N LEU A 125 0.47 -15.47 -1.29
CA LEU A 125 -0.04 -16.68 -1.94
C LEU A 125 -0.72 -17.64 -0.96
N LYS A 126 -0.17 -17.79 0.25
CA LYS A 126 -0.77 -18.60 1.30
C LYS A 126 -2.13 -18.08 1.74
N LYS A 127 -2.29 -16.75 1.84
CA LYS A 127 -3.60 -16.11 2.11
C LYS A 127 -4.59 -16.34 0.98
N ASP A 128 -4.12 -16.43 -0.26
CA ASP A 128 -4.92 -16.77 -1.46
C ASP A 128 -5.18 -18.29 -1.60
N GLY A 129 -4.90 -19.07 -0.55
CA GLY A 129 -5.17 -20.51 -0.51
C GLY A 129 -4.14 -21.39 -1.21
N LYS A 130 -3.03 -20.84 -1.69
CA LYS A 130 -1.93 -21.59 -2.30
C LYS A 130 -1.02 -22.25 -1.26
N LYS A 131 -0.26 -23.25 -1.69
CA LYS A 131 0.70 -23.99 -0.86
C LYS A 131 2.14 -23.75 -1.35
N PRO A 132 2.72 -22.56 -1.11
CA PRO A 132 4.04 -22.21 -1.63
C PRO A 132 5.15 -23.01 -0.95
N LEU A 133 6.27 -23.15 -1.69
CA LEU A 133 7.56 -23.62 -1.25
C LEU A 133 8.60 -22.56 -1.60
N LEU A 134 9.39 -22.12 -0.63
CA LEU A 134 10.54 -21.24 -0.87
C LEU A 134 11.77 -22.08 -1.19
N VAL A 135 12.62 -21.62 -2.11
CA VAL A 135 13.83 -22.33 -2.52
C VAL A 135 15.02 -21.38 -2.49
N GLY A 136 16.06 -21.75 -1.74
CA GLY A 136 17.30 -21.00 -1.61
C GLY A 136 18.25 -21.32 -2.74
N CYS A 137 18.36 -20.45 -3.75
CA CYS A 137 19.31 -20.55 -4.85
C CYS A 137 20.49 -19.55 -4.75
N ASP A 138 20.56 -18.71 -3.71
CA ASP A 138 21.70 -17.82 -3.46
C ASP A 138 22.80 -18.58 -2.67
N ILE A 139 23.57 -19.36 -3.38
CA ILE A 139 24.63 -20.22 -2.81
C ILE A 139 25.91 -19.43 -2.47
N TYR A 140 26.06 -18.22 -2.99
CA TYR A 140 27.27 -17.39 -2.80
C TYR A 140 27.29 -16.68 -1.45
N ARG A 141 26.13 -16.57 -0.80
CA ARG A 141 25.99 -15.91 0.50
C ARG A 141 25.37 -16.88 1.52
N PRO A 142 26.16 -17.55 2.35
CA PRO A 142 25.64 -18.49 3.36
C PRO A 142 24.58 -17.88 4.29
N ALA A 143 24.68 -16.57 4.54
CA ALA A 143 23.69 -15.84 5.34
C ALA A 143 22.34 -15.69 4.61
N ALA A 144 22.29 -15.73 3.27
CA ALA A 144 21.04 -15.59 2.51
C ALA A 144 20.13 -16.80 2.70
N ILE A 145 20.67 -18.00 2.68
CA ILE A 145 19.91 -19.24 2.95
C ILE A 145 19.33 -19.21 4.37
N LYS A 146 20.14 -18.84 5.37
CA LYS A 146 19.65 -18.70 6.76
C LYS A 146 18.58 -17.62 6.86
N GLN A 147 18.75 -16.49 6.18
CA GLN A 147 17.77 -15.42 6.13
C GLN A 147 16.44 -15.93 5.54
N LEU A 148 16.49 -16.68 4.42
CA LEU A 148 15.30 -17.25 3.80
C LEU A 148 14.59 -18.23 4.74
N GLN A 149 15.34 -19.07 5.47
CA GLN A 149 14.79 -19.99 6.47
C GLN A 149 14.08 -19.23 7.60
N VAL A 150 14.69 -18.16 8.11
CA VAL A 150 14.10 -17.32 9.17
C VAL A 150 12.78 -16.68 8.70
N VAL A 151 12.80 -16.00 7.55
CA VAL A 151 11.58 -15.31 7.05
C VAL A 151 10.52 -16.31 6.58
N GLY A 152 10.92 -17.46 6.01
CA GLY A 152 10.03 -18.58 5.69
C GLY A 152 9.35 -19.14 6.93
N GLY A 153 10.12 -19.36 8.01
CA GLY A 153 9.59 -19.78 9.30
C GLY A 153 8.59 -18.79 9.91
N GLN A 154 8.84 -17.49 9.80
CA GLN A 154 7.94 -16.43 10.29
C GLN A 154 6.58 -16.43 9.58
N VAL A 155 6.54 -16.77 8.29
CA VAL A 155 5.29 -16.87 7.52
C VAL A 155 4.70 -18.28 7.50
N GLY A 156 5.39 -19.24 8.13
CA GLY A 156 4.97 -20.64 8.16
C GLY A 156 4.96 -21.30 6.77
N VAL A 157 5.96 -21.01 5.95
CA VAL A 157 6.18 -21.58 4.63
C VAL A 157 7.50 -22.39 4.65
N PRO A 158 7.50 -23.66 4.20
CA PRO A 158 8.70 -24.45 4.17
C PRO A 158 9.72 -23.87 3.18
N VAL A 159 11.00 -24.10 3.52
CA VAL A 159 12.15 -23.69 2.69
C VAL A 159 12.89 -24.94 2.27
N TYR A 160 13.12 -25.11 0.97
CA TYR A 160 14.00 -26.13 0.41
C TYR A 160 15.36 -25.49 0.10
N GLU A 161 16.42 -26.15 0.53
CA GLU A 161 17.77 -25.70 0.25
C GLU A 161 18.72 -26.91 0.23
N HIS A 162 19.84 -26.78 -0.45
CA HIS A 162 20.84 -27.81 -0.53
C HIS A 162 22.29 -27.27 -0.40
N GLY A 163 22.45 -26.29 0.51
CA GLY A 163 23.73 -25.65 0.81
C GLY A 163 24.36 -24.97 -0.41
N THR A 164 25.56 -25.40 -0.78
CA THR A 164 26.38 -24.86 -1.89
C THR A 164 26.21 -25.62 -3.21
N GLN A 165 25.19 -26.46 -3.35
CA GLN A 165 24.92 -27.19 -4.59
C GLN A 165 24.57 -26.20 -5.72
N ASP A 166 24.87 -26.59 -6.98
CA ASP A 166 24.51 -25.83 -8.18
C ASP A 166 23.02 -25.39 -8.09
N PRO A 167 22.71 -24.07 -8.24
CA PRO A 167 21.36 -23.56 -8.13
C PRO A 167 20.38 -24.19 -9.13
N VAL A 168 20.85 -24.58 -10.30
CA VAL A 168 20.02 -25.26 -11.32
C VAL A 168 19.54 -26.61 -10.79
N LYS A 169 20.43 -27.38 -10.24
CA LYS A 169 20.10 -28.69 -9.66
C LYS A 169 19.20 -28.56 -8.44
N THR A 170 19.47 -27.58 -7.57
CA THR A 170 18.66 -27.29 -6.41
C THR A 170 17.22 -26.91 -6.84
N ALA A 171 17.05 -26.10 -7.90
CA ALA A 171 15.75 -25.73 -8.43
C ALA A 171 14.97 -26.94 -8.99
N GLN A 172 15.64 -27.83 -9.72
CA GLN A 172 15.02 -29.06 -10.24
C GLN A 172 14.56 -29.99 -9.12
N GLU A 173 15.43 -30.27 -8.16
CA GLU A 173 15.13 -31.11 -7.00
C GLU A 173 14.00 -30.51 -6.13
N ALA A 174 13.94 -29.19 -6.03
CA ALA A 174 12.87 -28.49 -5.32
C ALA A 174 11.50 -28.70 -5.97
N ILE A 175 11.41 -28.82 -7.30
CA ILE A 175 10.16 -29.13 -8.00
C ILE A 175 9.71 -30.57 -7.68
N GLU A 176 10.65 -31.55 -7.66
CA GLU A 176 10.34 -32.90 -7.26
C GLU A 176 9.89 -32.98 -5.80
N TYR A 177 10.57 -32.24 -4.92
CA TYR A 177 10.17 -32.09 -3.52
C TYR A 177 8.76 -31.48 -3.38
N ALA A 178 8.46 -30.42 -4.16
CA ALA A 178 7.16 -29.77 -4.18
C ALA A 178 6.05 -30.76 -4.58
N ARG A 179 6.32 -31.59 -5.60
CA ARG A 179 5.40 -32.64 -6.06
C ARG A 179 5.13 -33.66 -4.95
N ALA A 180 6.16 -34.15 -4.30
CA ALA A 180 6.05 -35.15 -3.23
C ALA A 180 5.30 -34.60 -2.00
N HIS A 181 5.39 -33.29 -1.72
CA HIS A 181 4.80 -32.63 -0.55
C HIS A 181 3.53 -31.81 -0.87
N GLN A 182 2.92 -32.04 -2.04
CA GLN A 182 1.67 -31.38 -2.46
C GLN A 182 1.75 -29.86 -2.40
N ARG A 183 2.88 -29.28 -2.85
CA ARG A 183 3.03 -27.86 -3.06
C ARG A 183 2.63 -27.51 -4.49
N ASP A 184 1.95 -26.37 -4.66
CA ASP A 184 1.42 -25.91 -5.95
C ASP A 184 2.21 -24.72 -6.53
N VAL A 185 3.01 -24.05 -5.72
CA VAL A 185 3.87 -22.93 -6.14
C VAL A 185 5.28 -23.12 -5.57
N VAL A 186 6.29 -22.98 -6.41
CA VAL A 186 7.71 -22.95 -6.05
C VAL A 186 8.25 -21.54 -6.31
N ILE A 187 8.85 -20.92 -5.31
CA ILE A 187 9.43 -19.58 -5.40
C ILE A 187 10.95 -19.71 -5.26
N LEU A 188 11.66 -19.42 -6.36
CA LEU A 188 13.12 -19.45 -6.39
C LEU A 188 13.68 -18.09 -5.96
N ASP A 189 14.39 -18.04 -4.84
CA ASP A 189 15.17 -16.88 -4.39
C ASP A 189 16.59 -16.99 -4.95
N THR A 190 16.84 -16.31 -6.08
CA THR A 190 18.09 -16.42 -6.80
C THR A 190 19.17 -15.49 -6.25
N ALA A 191 20.43 -15.78 -6.58
CA ALA A 191 21.54 -14.91 -6.25
C ALA A 191 21.35 -13.49 -6.80
N GLY A 192 21.96 -12.52 -6.13
CA GLY A 192 22.07 -11.16 -6.63
C GLY A 192 23.51 -10.68 -6.50
N ARG A 193 24.01 -10.00 -7.52
CA ARG A 193 25.32 -9.34 -7.52
C ARG A 193 25.17 -7.84 -7.46
N LEU A 194 26.26 -7.13 -7.15
CA LEU A 194 26.25 -5.67 -7.07
C LEU A 194 26.01 -5.02 -8.44
N HIS A 195 26.44 -5.71 -9.50
CA HIS A 195 26.28 -5.25 -10.88
C HIS A 195 25.75 -6.41 -11.74
N ILE A 196 25.18 -6.06 -12.88
CA ILE A 196 24.78 -7.03 -13.91
C ILE A 196 26.05 -7.47 -14.64
N ASP A 197 26.45 -8.72 -14.43
CA ASP A 197 27.57 -9.33 -15.13
C ASP A 197 27.10 -10.55 -15.95
N GLU A 198 27.94 -11.05 -16.84
CA GLU A 198 27.62 -12.18 -17.72
C GLU A 198 27.39 -13.47 -16.92
N ALA A 199 28.17 -13.69 -15.86
CA ALA A 199 28.05 -14.89 -15.05
C ALA A 199 26.72 -14.96 -14.29
N LEU A 200 26.19 -13.83 -13.81
CA LEU A 200 24.85 -13.76 -13.21
C LEU A 200 23.78 -14.09 -14.25
N MET A 201 23.87 -13.50 -15.43
CA MET A 201 22.87 -13.70 -16.47
C MET A 201 22.87 -15.15 -16.99
N GLU A 202 24.04 -15.74 -17.17
CA GLU A 202 24.21 -17.13 -17.56
C GLU A 202 23.60 -18.09 -16.53
N GLU A 203 23.84 -17.86 -15.24
CA GLU A 203 23.24 -18.65 -14.16
C GLU A 203 21.71 -18.57 -14.20
N LEU A 204 21.16 -17.36 -14.32
CA LEU A 204 19.71 -17.17 -14.39
C LEU A 204 19.10 -17.81 -15.64
N HIS A 205 19.79 -17.74 -16.79
CA HIS A 205 19.37 -18.43 -18.01
C HIS A 205 19.33 -19.94 -17.83
N ARG A 206 20.38 -20.52 -17.26
CA ARG A 206 20.43 -21.97 -16.99
C ARG A 206 19.31 -22.43 -16.07
N ILE A 207 18.97 -21.62 -15.06
CA ILE A 207 17.82 -21.91 -14.20
C ILE A 207 16.51 -21.84 -15.02
N CYS A 208 16.32 -20.79 -15.83
CA CYS A 208 15.13 -20.65 -16.67
C CYS A 208 14.94 -21.82 -17.63
N GLU A 209 16.01 -22.26 -18.31
CA GLU A 209 15.97 -23.40 -19.23
C GLU A 209 15.67 -24.72 -18.52
N ALA A 210 16.15 -24.89 -17.28
CA ALA A 210 15.98 -26.11 -16.54
C ALA A 210 14.59 -26.31 -15.92
N VAL A 211 13.92 -25.20 -15.53
CA VAL A 211 12.66 -25.27 -14.75
C VAL A 211 11.49 -24.55 -15.41
N HIS A 212 11.70 -23.83 -16.51
CA HIS A 212 10.68 -23.11 -17.29
C HIS A 212 9.72 -22.33 -16.39
N PRO A 213 10.18 -21.27 -15.67
CA PRO A 213 9.34 -20.54 -14.74
C PRO A 213 8.13 -19.91 -15.46
N SER A 214 6.96 -20.00 -14.85
CA SER A 214 5.76 -19.31 -15.34
C SER A 214 5.83 -17.81 -15.08
N GLU A 215 6.66 -17.39 -14.12
CA GLU A 215 6.95 -15.99 -13.82
C GLU A 215 8.45 -15.78 -13.57
N ILE A 216 8.98 -14.77 -14.23
CA ILE A 216 10.31 -14.23 -13.96
C ILE A 216 10.11 -12.81 -13.43
N LEU A 217 10.18 -12.68 -12.11
CA LEU A 217 9.84 -11.44 -11.38
C LEU A 217 11.10 -10.69 -11.01
N LEU A 218 11.34 -9.56 -11.66
CA LEU A 218 12.46 -8.69 -11.33
C LEU A 218 12.14 -7.86 -10.08
N THR A 219 12.93 -8.00 -9.05
CA THR A 219 12.84 -7.21 -7.82
C THR A 219 13.74 -5.99 -7.93
N ILE A 220 13.16 -4.79 -7.78
CA ILE A 220 13.84 -3.51 -7.92
C ILE A 220 13.57 -2.62 -6.71
N ASP A 221 14.61 -1.95 -6.22
CA ASP A 221 14.50 -0.90 -5.21
C ASP A 221 13.97 0.39 -5.84
N ALA A 222 12.76 0.81 -5.46
CA ALA A 222 12.12 2.01 -5.99
C ALA A 222 12.92 3.30 -5.68
N MET A 223 13.69 3.31 -4.59
CA MET A 223 14.47 4.47 -4.18
C MET A 223 15.68 4.78 -5.09
N THR A 224 16.08 3.83 -5.94
CA THR A 224 17.24 4.02 -6.85
C THR A 224 16.89 4.83 -8.11
N GLY A 225 15.64 5.24 -8.28
CA GLY A 225 15.22 6.17 -9.35
C GLY A 225 15.51 5.63 -10.76
N GLN A 226 16.26 6.37 -11.58
CA GLN A 226 16.56 5.98 -12.97
C GLN A 226 17.47 4.74 -13.06
N ASP A 227 18.30 4.46 -12.06
CA ASP A 227 19.11 3.22 -12.05
C ASP A 227 18.21 1.99 -12.00
N ALA A 228 17.07 2.04 -11.28
CA ALA A 228 16.06 0.99 -11.31
C ALA A 228 15.55 0.71 -12.72
N VAL A 229 15.32 1.77 -13.50
CA VAL A 229 14.83 1.67 -14.89
C VAL A 229 15.89 1.05 -15.80
N ASN A 230 17.15 1.46 -15.66
CA ASN A 230 18.27 0.91 -16.43
C ASN A 230 18.45 -0.58 -16.13
N VAL A 231 18.41 -0.96 -14.86
CA VAL A 231 18.48 -2.36 -14.42
C VAL A 231 17.33 -3.15 -15.02
N ALA A 232 16.10 -2.62 -14.95
CA ALA A 232 14.92 -3.29 -15.50
C ALA A 232 15.04 -3.54 -17.01
N ASN A 233 15.51 -2.54 -17.75
CA ASN A 233 15.71 -2.69 -19.18
C ASN A 233 16.73 -3.78 -19.50
N THR A 234 17.88 -3.77 -18.82
CA THR A 234 18.93 -4.77 -19.06
C THR A 234 18.48 -6.19 -18.72
N PHE A 235 17.77 -6.38 -17.59
CA PHE A 235 17.20 -7.69 -17.26
C PHE A 235 16.15 -8.12 -18.25
N ASN A 236 15.31 -7.20 -18.73
CA ASN A 236 14.30 -7.52 -19.72
C ASN A 236 14.89 -7.93 -21.08
N GLU A 237 15.95 -7.25 -21.53
CA GLU A 237 16.64 -7.59 -22.77
C GLU A 237 17.33 -8.96 -22.70
N LYS A 238 17.85 -9.35 -21.53
CA LYS A 238 18.62 -10.58 -21.34
C LYS A 238 17.78 -11.78 -20.90
N LEU A 239 16.72 -11.60 -20.09
CA LEU A 239 15.95 -12.70 -19.46
C LEU A 239 14.47 -12.73 -19.85
N GLU A 240 13.98 -11.74 -20.63
CA GLU A 240 12.55 -11.62 -20.95
C GLU A 240 11.65 -11.71 -19.71
N ILE A 241 11.90 -10.84 -18.72
CA ILE A 241 11.13 -10.81 -17.47
C ILE A 241 9.62 -10.75 -17.72
N THR A 242 8.81 -11.37 -16.88
CA THR A 242 7.34 -11.36 -17.01
C THR A 242 6.67 -10.23 -16.21
N GLY A 243 7.38 -9.69 -15.22
CA GLY A 243 6.88 -8.60 -14.40
C GLY A 243 7.92 -8.09 -13.40
N VAL A 244 7.55 -7.02 -12.73
CA VAL A 244 8.40 -6.31 -11.76
C VAL A 244 7.75 -6.27 -10.40
N ILE A 245 8.55 -6.42 -9.35
CA ILE A 245 8.20 -6.15 -7.95
C ILE A 245 8.99 -4.93 -7.50
N LEU A 246 8.30 -3.84 -7.16
CA LEU A 246 8.93 -2.67 -6.56
C LEU A 246 9.06 -2.85 -5.05
N THR A 247 10.26 -2.65 -4.51
CA THR A 247 10.52 -2.70 -3.07
C THR A 247 10.75 -1.30 -2.52
N LYS A 248 10.62 -1.13 -1.20
CA LYS A 248 10.87 0.11 -0.47
C LYS A 248 10.06 1.31 -0.99
N LEU A 249 8.88 1.04 -1.53
CA LEU A 249 8.03 2.10 -2.06
C LEU A 249 7.58 3.09 -0.97
N ASP A 250 7.49 2.64 0.28
CA ASP A 250 7.20 3.46 1.46
C ASP A 250 8.25 4.56 1.71
N GLY A 251 9.52 4.31 1.35
CA GLY A 251 10.62 5.28 1.42
C GLY A 251 10.78 6.15 0.18
N ASP A 252 10.15 5.80 -0.94
CA ASP A 252 10.26 6.55 -2.19
C ASP A 252 9.31 7.75 -2.22
N THR A 253 9.85 8.94 -1.95
CA THR A 253 9.09 10.20 -2.00
C THR A 253 8.94 10.76 -3.41
N ARG A 254 9.72 10.26 -4.38
CA ARG A 254 9.76 10.76 -5.77
C ARG A 254 8.87 9.97 -6.73
N GLY A 255 8.96 8.63 -6.72
CA GLY A 255 8.13 7.75 -7.55
C GLY A 255 8.59 7.56 -9.00
N GLY A 256 9.79 8.02 -9.34
CA GLY A 256 10.30 7.98 -10.71
C GLY A 256 10.41 6.57 -11.29
N ALA A 257 10.84 5.59 -10.49
CA ALA A 257 10.93 4.20 -10.91
C ALA A 257 9.53 3.63 -11.24
N ALA A 258 8.53 3.84 -10.38
CA ALA A 258 7.18 3.33 -10.58
C ALA A 258 6.54 3.86 -11.87
N LEU A 259 6.81 5.13 -12.23
CA LEU A 259 6.29 5.77 -13.43
C LEU A 259 7.07 5.39 -14.71
N SER A 260 8.33 4.99 -14.59
CA SER A 260 9.22 4.81 -15.74
C SER A 260 9.42 3.34 -16.15
N VAL A 261 9.44 2.41 -15.18
CA VAL A 261 9.80 1.01 -15.42
C VAL A 261 8.95 0.38 -16.52
N ARG A 262 7.62 0.50 -16.42
CA ARG A 262 6.75 -0.08 -17.44
C ARG A 262 6.88 0.61 -18.80
N ALA A 263 6.95 1.94 -18.80
CA ALA A 263 7.05 2.70 -20.05
C ALA A 263 8.34 2.37 -20.84
N VAL A 264 9.42 2.03 -20.14
CA VAL A 264 10.72 1.69 -20.74
C VAL A 264 10.80 0.22 -21.11
N THR A 265 10.34 -0.68 -20.22
CA THR A 265 10.49 -2.14 -20.43
C THR A 265 9.32 -2.79 -21.14
N GLY A 266 8.15 -2.15 -21.18
CA GLY A 266 6.88 -2.77 -21.59
C GLY A 266 6.33 -3.82 -20.63
N LYS A 267 7.03 -4.11 -19.51
CA LYS A 267 6.65 -5.15 -18.55
C LYS A 267 5.84 -4.57 -17.37
N PRO A 268 4.80 -5.27 -16.92
CA PRO A 268 3.94 -4.77 -15.86
C PRO A 268 4.63 -4.80 -14.49
N ILE A 269 4.29 -3.82 -13.66
CA ILE A 269 4.54 -3.91 -12.22
C ILE A 269 3.42 -4.77 -11.62
N LYS A 270 3.77 -5.88 -10.96
CA LYS A 270 2.79 -6.82 -10.39
C LYS A 270 2.54 -6.58 -8.91
N PHE A 271 3.61 -6.26 -8.17
CA PHE A 271 3.54 -6.03 -6.73
C PHE A 271 4.36 -4.82 -6.29
N ALA A 272 3.98 -4.25 -5.17
CA ALA A 272 4.71 -3.21 -4.45
C ALA A 272 4.91 -3.60 -2.98
N GLY A 273 6.15 -3.52 -2.52
CA GLY A 273 6.50 -3.61 -1.10
C GLY A 273 6.34 -2.24 -0.45
N THR A 274 5.41 -2.14 0.48
CA THR A 274 4.94 -0.88 1.10
C THR A 274 5.36 -0.72 2.56
N GLY A 275 6.33 -1.52 3.03
CA GLY A 275 6.84 -1.47 4.38
C GLY A 275 7.76 -2.65 4.71
N GLU A 276 8.20 -2.75 5.95
CA GLU A 276 9.16 -3.78 6.40
C GLU A 276 8.51 -5.11 6.81
N LYS A 277 7.24 -5.10 7.22
CA LYS A 277 6.55 -6.30 7.70
C LYS A 277 6.35 -7.31 6.56
N LEU A 278 6.33 -8.61 6.91
CA LEU A 278 6.08 -9.67 5.93
C LEU A 278 4.64 -9.67 5.36
N SER A 279 3.75 -8.87 5.92
CA SER A 279 2.42 -8.58 5.38
C SER A 279 2.40 -7.43 4.37
N ASP A 280 3.46 -6.60 4.32
CA ASP A 280 3.47 -5.37 3.56
C ASP A 280 3.91 -5.62 2.10
N LEU A 281 3.09 -6.38 1.39
CA LEU A 281 3.13 -6.61 -0.04
C LEU A 281 1.72 -6.43 -0.59
N GLU A 282 1.58 -5.55 -1.55
CA GLU A 282 0.28 -5.25 -2.18
C GLU A 282 0.38 -5.52 -3.70
N PRO A 283 -0.67 -6.09 -4.34
CA PRO A 283 -0.79 -6.06 -5.78
C PRO A 283 -0.72 -4.61 -6.29
N PHE A 284 0.00 -4.40 -7.39
CA PHE A 284 0.15 -3.05 -7.93
C PHE A 284 -1.10 -2.66 -8.73
N HIS A 285 -1.82 -1.66 -8.25
CA HIS A 285 -3.01 -1.11 -8.90
C HIS A 285 -2.70 0.28 -9.49
N PRO A 286 -2.50 0.40 -10.80
CA PRO A 286 -2.16 1.68 -11.46
C PRO A 286 -3.10 2.83 -11.10
N GLU A 287 -4.41 2.59 -11.10
CA GLU A 287 -5.42 3.60 -10.78
C GLU A 287 -5.33 4.11 -9.34
N ARG A 288 -5.00 3.24 -8.37
CA ARG A 288 -4.81 3.63 -6.97
C ARG A 288 -3.52 4.41 -6.79
N MET A 289 -2.46 3.99 -7.48
CA MET A 289 -1.18 4.69 -7.45
C MET A 289 -1.29 6.08 -8.06
N ALA A 290 -1.99 6.24 -9.20
CA ALA A 290 -2.29 7.54 -9.80
C ALA A 290 -3.06 8.44 -8.82
N SER A 291 -4.09 7.91 -8.17
CA SER A 291 -4.87 8.64 -7.15
C SER A 291 -4.02 9.06 -5.95
N ARG A 292 -3.11 8.20 -5.46
CA ARG A 292 -2.15 8.52 -4.39
C ARG A 292 -1.20 9.64 -4.81
N ILE A 293 -0.63 9.56 -6.03
CA ILE A 293 0.28 10.58 -6.59
C ILE A 293 -0.41 11.94 -6.70
N LEU A 294 -1.70 11.98 -7.02
CA LEU A 294 -2.48 13.23 -7.11
C LEU A 294 -2.99 13.73 -5.75
N GLY A 295 -2.75 13.00 -4.67
CA GLY A 295 -3.25 13.34 -3.33
C GLY A 295 -4.76 13.19 -3.18
N MET A 296 -5.39 12.40 -4.05
CA MET A 296 -6.84 12.11 -3.99
C MET A 296 -7.19 11.02 -2.96
N GLY A 297 -6.18 10.45 -2.31
CA GLY A 297 -6.32 9.35 -1.36
C GLY A 297 -6.48 7.99 -2.04
N ASP A 298 -6.53 6.94 -1.23
CA ASP A 298 -6.73 5.57 -1.68
C ASP A 298 -7.79 4.88 -0.82
N VAL A 299 -9.03 5.23 -1.06
CA VAL A 299 -10.18 4.72 -0.32
C VAL A 299 -10.36 3.21 -0.52
N MET A 300 -10.01 2.67 -1.70
CA MET A 300 -10.16 1.24 -1.98
C MET A 300 -9.19 0.39 -1.18
N THR A 301 -7.92 0.77 -1.11
CA THR A 301 -6.93 0.10 -0.24
C THR A 301 -7.34 0.17 1.22
N LEU A 302 -7.94 1.28 1.65
CA LEU A 302 -8.45 1.43 3.02
C LEU A 302 -9.60 0.46 3.31
N ILE A 303 -10.53 0.31 2.36
CA ILE A 303 -11.65 -0.64 2.46
C ILE A 303 -11.12 -2.08 2.49
N GLU A 304 -10.19 -2.44 1.61
CA GLU A 304 -9.59 -3.79 1.58
C GLU A 304 -8.85 -4.12 2.88
N LYS A 305 -8.01 -3.20 3.37
CA LYS A 305 -7.34 -3.37 4.68
C LYS A 305 -8.33 -3.47 5.83
N ALA A 306 -9.45 -2.74 5.76
CA ALA A 306 -10.52 -2.88 6.71
C ALA A 306 -11.17 -4.27 6.64
N GLN A 307 -11.44 -4.78 5.44
CA GLN A 307 -12.03 -6.10 5.24
C GLN A 307 -11.10 -7.25 5.66
N GLU A 308 -9.79 -7.14 5.39
CA GLU A 308 -8.79 -8.15 5.80
C GLU A 308 -8.59 -8.23 7.32
N ASN A 309 -8.68 -7.09 8.02
CA ASN A 309 -8.35 -7.00 9.45
C ASN A 309 -9.58 -7.00 10.36
N ILE A 310 -10.78 -6.91 9.80
CA ILE A 310 -12.01 -6.92 10.56
C ILE A 310 -12.71 -8.26 10.27
N GLU A 311 -12.53 -9.25 11.15
CA GLU A 311 -13.50 -10.35 11.31
C GLU A 311 -14.79 -9.71 11.86
N ILE A 312 -15.57 -9.09 10.98
CA ILE A 312 -16.88 -8.60 11.35
C ILE A 312 -17.81 -9.81 11.31
N ASP A 313 -18.15 -10.31 12.47
CA ASP A 313 -19.35 -11.10 12.60
C ASP A 313 -20.53 -10.22 12.13
N PRO A 314 -21.23 -10.59 11.05
CA PRO A 314 -22.32 -9.78 10.49
C PRO A 314 -23.42 -9.44 11.50
N GLU A 315 -23.64 -10.30 12.50
CA GLU A 315 -24.57 -10.04 13.61
C GLU A 315 -24.07 -8.93 14.53
N GLN A 316 -22.78 -8.92 14.87
CA GLN A 316 -22.20 -7.87 15.72
C GLN A 316 -22.16 -6.51 15.01
N ALA A 317 -21.91 -6.49 13.69
CA ALA A 317 -21.98 -5.26 12.90
C ALA A 317 -23.39 -4.70 12.81
N GLY A 318 -24.38 -5.58 12.64
CA GLY A 318 -25.80 -5.20 12.64
C GLY A 318 -26.28 -4.64 13.98
N ASP A 319 -25.83 -5.23 15.08
CA ASP A 319 -26.15 -4.78 16.44
C ASP A 319 -25.43 -3.48 16.80
N LEU A 320 -24.17 -3.31 16.40
CA LEU A 320 -23.46 -2.06 16.57
C LEU A 320 -24.11 -0.92 15.79
N ALA A 321 -24.52 -1.16 14.55
CA ALA A 321 -25.25 -0.19 13.74
C ALA A 321 -26.60 0.19 14.37
N LYS A 322 -27.32 -0.78 14.97
CA LYS A 322 -28.57 -0.54 15.71
C LYS A 322 -28.32 0.28 16.99
N ARG A 323 -27.26 -0.03 17.77
CA ARG A 323 -26.88 0.72 18.99
C ARG A 323 -26.43 2.15 18.63
N MET A 324 -25.64 2.29 17.59
CA MET A 324 -25.29 3.62 17.06
C MET A 324 -26.55 4.40 16.67
N LYS A 325 -27.51 3.75 16.00
CA LYS A 325 -28.78 4.35 15.55
C LYS A 325 -29.70 4.73 16.71
N ASN A 326 -29.60 4.08 17.86
CA ASN A 326 -30.40 4.35 19.06
C ASN A 326 -29.67 5.26 20.07
N ALA A 327 -28.47 5.74 19.75
CA ALA A 327 -27.60 6.51 20.64
C ALA A 327 -27.21 5.80 21.94
N ASP A 328 -27.21 4.45 21.95
CA ASP A 328 -26.80 3.58 23.05
C ASP A 328 -25.34 3.15 22.95
N PHE A 329 -24.50 3.99 22.35
CA PHE A 329 -23.06 3.77 22.21
C PHE A 329 -22.37 3.83 23.57
N THR A 330 -21.60 2.79 23.90
CA THR A 330 -20.95 2.59 25.20
C THR A 330 -19.42 2.74 25.10
N LEU A 331 -18.73 2.85 26.26
CA LEU A 331 -17.26 2.81 26.29
C LEU A 331 -16.70 1.43 25.92
N ASP A 332 -17.45 0.33 26.06
CA ASP A 332 -17.05 -0.98 25.53
C ASP A 332 -17.07 -1.00 23.99
N ASP A 333 -18.09 -0.40 23.37
CA ASP A 333 -18.16 -0.24 21.92
C ASP A 333 -17.00 0.64 21.42
N PHE A 334 -16.68 1.72 22.15
CA PHE A 334 -15.56 2.60 21.83
C PHE A 334 -14.21 1.87 21.92
N LEU A 335 -14.01 1.06 22.97
CA LEU A 335 -12.81 0.23 23.13
C LEU A 335 -12.65 -0.77 21.98
N THR A 336 -13.74 -1.42 21.59
CA THR A 336 -13.76 -2.38 20.48
C THR A 336 -13.38 -1.70 19.16
N GLN A 337 -13.92 -0.50 18.89
CA GLN A 337 -13.56 0.26 17.70
C GLN A 337 -12.10 0.71 17.71
N MET A 338 -11.58 1.18 18.85
CA MET A 338 -10.16 1.53 18.99
C MET A 338 -9.26 0.33 18.69
N GLN A 339 -9.63 -0.86 19.16
CA GLN A 339 -8.87 -2.08 18.89
C GLN A 339 -8.92 -2.48 17.41
N GLN A 340 -10.06 -2.32 16.76
CA GLN A 340 -10.21 -2.55 15.31
C GLN A 340 -9.34 -1.58 14.51
N ILE A 341 -9.36 -0.29 14.83
CA ILE A 341 -8.51 0.72 14.18
C ILE A 341 -7.02 0.37 14.38
N LYS A 342 -6.62 -0.06 15.56
CA LYS A 342 -5.24 -0.47 15.86
C LYS A 342 -4.79 -1.69 15.03
N LYS A 343 -5.71 -2.62 14.72
CA LYS A 343 -5.44 -3.76 13.83
C LYS A 343 -5.25 -3.34 12.37
N MET A 344 -5.84 -2.22 11.94
CA MET A 344 -5.70 -1.68 10.58
C MET A 344 -4.33 -1.02 10.30
N GLY A 345 -3.52 -0.81 11.34
CA GLY A 345 -2.20 -0.19 11.22
C GLY A 345 -2.08 1.15 11.97
N PRO A 346 -0.95 1.87 11.81
CA PRO A 346 -0.74 3.16 12.46
C PRO A 346 -1.81 4.19 12.02
N LEU A 347 -2.37 4.91 12.98
CA LEU A 347 -3.41 5.94 12.76
C LEU A 347 -2.97 7.02 11.76
N SER A 348 -1.71 7.41 11.81
CA SER A 348 -1.10 8.34 10.86
C SER A 348 -1.20 7.84 9.42
N GLY A 349 -1.01 6.53 9.19
CA GLY A 349 -1.16 5.89 7.88
C GLY A 349 -2.60 5.90 7.37
N ILE A 350 -3.57 5.63 8.26
CA ILE A 350 -5.01 5.61 7.92
C ILE A 350 -5.51 7.02 7.55
N LEU A 351 -5.16 8.03 8.36
CA LEU A 351 -5.54 9.42 8.10
C LEU A 351 -5.00 9.93 6.76
N LYS A 352 -3.79 9.54 6.41
CA LYS A 352 -3.15 9.92 5.15
C LYS A 352 -3.78 9.27 3.91
N MET A 353 -4.53 8.16 4.07
CA MET A 353 -5.29 7.52 2.98
C MET A 353 -6.65 8.21 2.70
N LEU A 354 -7.11 9.08 3.60
CA LEU A 354 -8.37 9.79 3.42
C LEU A 354 -8.21 10.98 2.47
N PRO A 355 -9.15 11.17 1.52
CA PRO A 355 -9.12 12.28 0.57
C PRO A 355 -9.10 13.64 1.29
N GLY A 356 -8.16 14.52 0.92
CA GLY A 356 -8.04 15.87 1.47
C GLY A 356 -7.33 15.98 2.82
N MET A 357 -7.03 14.88 3.51
CA MET A 357 -6.31 14.92 4.79
C MET A 357 -4.79 15.04 4.60
N SER A 358 -4.26 14.67 3.45
CA SER A 358 -2.85 14.86 3.09
C SER A 358 -2.42 16.35 3.07
N ALA A 359 -3.37 17.27 2.90
CA ALA A 359 -3.12 18.71 2.92
C ALA A 359 -2.95 19.32 4.33
N LEU A 360 -3.28 18.56 5.39
CA LEU A 360 -3.19 19.02 6.79
C LEU A 360 -1.79 18.86 7.41
N GLY A 361 -0.79 18.43 6.62
CA GLY A 361 0.58 18.23 7.08
C GLY A 361 0.76 16.92 7.87
N ASP A 362 1.98 16.68 8.34
CA ASP A 362 2.30 15.55 9.21
C ASP A 362 1.63 15.73 10.57
N ILE A 363 0.42 15.19 10.71
CA ILE A 363 -0.17 14.98 12.02
C ILE A 363 0.55 13.74 12.59
N ASP A 364 1.63 13.99 13.31
CA ASP A 364 2.32 12.94 14.06
C ASP A 364 1.43 12.56 15.27
N ILE A 365 0.57 11.57 15.04
CA ILE A 365 -0.18 10.97 16.14
C ILE A 365 0.73 9.86 16.69
N PRO A 366 1.29 10.03 17.89
CA PRO A 366 2.13 9.02 18.48
C PRO A 366 1.36 7.68 18.52
N ASP A 367 2.01 6.58 18.16
CA ASP A 367 1.43 5.22 18.27
C ASP A 367 0.92 4.92 19.69
N ASP A 368 1.41 5.67 20.67
CA ASP A 368 1.02 5.61 22.07
C ASP A 368 -0.24 6.41 22.42
N ALA A 369 -0.76 7.24 21.49
CA ALA A 369 -1.92 8.10 21.78
C ALA A 369 -3.17 7.30 22.18
N MET A 370 -3.31 6.07 21.73
CA MET A 370 -4.40 5.18 22.10
C MET A 370 -4.14 4.34 23.36
N LYS A 371 -2.90 4.26 23.86
CA LYS A 371 -2.57 3.41 25.01
C LYS A 371 -3.23 3.91 26.30
N LYS A 372 -3.21 5.22 26.53
CA LYS A 372 -3.83 5.82 27.73
C LYS A 372 -5.35 5.63 27.77
N PRO A 373 -6.14 6.00 26.73
CA PRO A 373 -7.57 5.73 26.69
C PRO A 373 -7.90 4.24 26.88
N GLU A 374 -7.19 3.35 26.22
CA GLU A 374 -7.38 1.90 26.35
C GLU A 374 -7.17 1.42 27.80
N ALA A 375 -6.09 1.85 28.46
CA ALA A 375 -5.78 1.50 29.85
C ALA A 375 -6.85 2.01 30.81
N ILE A 376 -7.33 3.24 30.61
CA ILE A 376 -8.40 3.85 31.43
C ILE A 376 -9.68 3.03 31.31
N ILE A 377 -10.14 2.71 30.09
CA ILE A 377 -11.38 1.96 29.86
C ILE A 377 -11.26 0.54 30.42
N ARG A 378 -10.11 -0.12 30.24
CA ARG A 378 -9.87 -1.48 30.80
C ARG A 378 -9.89 -1.50 32.33
N SER A 379 -9.52 -0.40 32.96
CA SER A 379 -9.57 -0.25 34.44
C SER A 379 -10.96 0.02 34.99
N MET A 380 -11.96 0.24 34.12
CA MET A 380 -13.36 0.40 34.52
C MET A 380 -14.06 -0.96 34.65
N THR A 381 -15.04 -1.05 35.54
CA THR A 381 -15.94 -2.21 35.62
C THR A 381 -16.90 -2.22 34.43
N PRO A 382 -17.50 -3.38 34.06
CA PRO A 382 -18.48 -3.46 32.96
C PRO A 382 -19.66 -2.49 33.15
N LYS A 383 -20.09 -2.25 34.38
CA LYS A 383 -21.16 -1.29 34.68
C LYS A 383 -20.73 0.16 34.40
N GLU A 384 -19.49 0.51 34.73
CA GLU A 384 -18.95 1.86 34.51
C GLU A 384 -18.70 2.15 33.03
N ARG A 385 -18.33 1.13 32.24
CA ARG A 385 -18.17 1.26 30.78
C ARG A 385 -19.50 1.46 30.08
N ARG A 386 -20.55 0.79 30.58
CA ARG A 386 -21.91 0.88 30.01
C ARG A 386 -22.63 2.16 30.42
N TYR A 387 -22.40 2.62 31.66
CA TYR A 387 -23.07 3.79 32.24
C TYR A 387 -22.03 4.73 32.89
N PRO A 388 -21.34 5.57 32.10
CA PRO A 388 -20.29 6.47 32.62
C PRO A 388 -20.80 7.49 33.67
N ASP A 389 -22.11 7.79 33.69
CA ASP A 389 -22.74 8.68 34.66
C ASP A 389 -22.58 8.21 36.12
N VAL A 390 -22.30 6.94 36.35
CA VAL A 390 -22.07 6.40 37.71
C VAL A 390 -20.66 6.73 38.26
N LEU A 391 -19.79 7.38 37.49
CA LEU A 391 -18.42 7.70 37.84
C LEU A 391 -18.33 8.89 38.82
N ASN A 392 -18.28 8.60 40.10
CA ASN A 392 -18.00 9.57 41.16
C ASN A 392 -16.49 9.80 41.40
N ALA A 393 -16.10 10.73 42.23
CA ALA A 393 -14.71 11.08 42.49
C ALA A 393 -13.86 9.90 43.01
N SER A 394 -14.42 9.01 43.82
CA SER A 394 -13.74 7.83 44.35
C SER A 394 -13.43 6.82 43.23
N ARG A 395 -14.41 6.55 42.36
CA ARG A 395 -14.25 5.64 41.21
C ARG A 395 -13.22 6.16 40.21
N ARG A 396 -13.24 7.48 39.91
CA ARG A 396 -12.25 8.12 39.04
C ARG A 396 -10.83 8.01 39.58
N ARG A 397 -10.62 8.15 40.89
CA ARG A 397 -9.31 7.93 41.53
C ARG A 397 -8.86 6.47 41.41
N ARG A 398 -9.75 5.51 41.65
CA ARG A 398 -9.45 4.08 41.50
C ARG A 398 -9.08 3.74 40.05
N ILE A 399 -9.83 4.23 39.08
CA ILE A 399 -9.57 4.01 37.66
C ILE A 399 -8.22 4.63 37.27
N ALA A 400 -7.92 5.85 37.68
CA ALA A 400 -6.65 6.51 37.45
C ALA A 400 -5.47 5.71 38.03
N ALA A 401 -5.59 5.24 39.25
CA ALA A 401 -4.57 4.41 39.89
C ALA A 401 -4.38 3.06 39.15
N GLY A 402 -5.47 2.40 38.79
CA GLY A 402 -5.43 1.11 38.06
C GLY A 402 -4.92 1.21 36.63
N SER A 403 -5.07 2.34 35.96
CA SER A 403 -4.60 2.58 34.60
C SER A 403 -3.20 3.21 34.52
N GLY A 404 -2.60 3.58 35.66
CA GLY A 404 -1.33 4.31 35.65
C GLY A 404 -1.44 5.73 35.07
N THR A 405 -2.65 6.33 35.12
CA THR A 405 -2.92 7.67 34.58
C THR A 405 -3.38 8.63 35.66
N THR A 406 -3.66 9.88 35.31
CA THR A 406 -4.15 10.89 36.28
C THR A 406 -5.69 10.95 36.23
N VAL A 407 -6.27 11.51 37.33
CA VAL A 407 -7.73 11.78 37.38
C VAL A 407 -8.13 12.77 36.30
N GLN A 408 -7.22 13.65 35.88
CA GLN A 408 -7.44 14.59 34.76
C GLN A 408 -7.59 13.85 33.45
N ASP A 409 -6.71 12.85 33.16
CA ASP A 409 -6.80 12.02 31.94
C ASP A 409 -8.15 11.26 31.89
N VAL A 410 -8.59 10.71 33.02
CA VAL A 410 -9.92 10.04 33.12
C VAL A 410 -11.04 11.02 32.81
N ASN A 411 -11.01 12.22 33.40
CA ASN A 411 -12.03 13.25 33.13
C ASN A 411 -12.04 13.71 31.68
N GLN A 412 -10.86 13.87 31.07
CA GLN A 412 -10.72 14.26 29.68
C GLN A 412 -11.33 13.21 28.76
N LEU A 413 -11.03 11.92 28.99
CA LEU A 413 -11.60 10.83 28.20
C LEU A 413 -13.14 10.81 28.26
N ILE A 414 -13.71 10.94 29.47
CA ILE A 414 -15.18 10.97 29.63
C ILE A 414 -15.80 12.16 28.89
N ARG A 415 -15.19 13.36 28.99
CA ARG A 415 -15.68 14.54 28.25
C ARG A 415 -15.64 14.33 26.74
N GLN A 416 -14.53 13.81 26.24
CA GLN A 416 -14.39 13.51 24.80
C GLN A 416 -15.43 12.50 24.33
N PHE A 417 -15.69 11.46 25.11
CA PHE A 417 -16.71 10.47 24.83
C PHE A 417 -18.13 11.10 24.80
N ASP A 418 -18.46 11.95 25.76
CA ASP A 418 -19.75 12.65 25.83
C ASP A 418 -19.95 13.61 24.66
N ASP A 419 -18.90 14.32 24.26
CA ASP A 419 -18.94 15.25 23.13
C ASP A 419 -19.10 14.51 21.80
N MET A 420 -18.40 13.39 21.63
CA MET A 420 -18.59 12.50 20.49
C MET A 420 -20.03 11.98 20.42
N LYS A 421 -20.59 11.55 21.55
CA LYS A 421 -21.98 11.06 21.65
C LYS A 421 -23.00 12.16 21.28
N LYS A 422 -22.73 13.42 21.67
CA LYS A 422 -23.55 14.58 21.29
C LYS A 422 -23.46 14.85 19.79
N GLN A 423 -22.27 14.86 19.21
CA GLN A 423 -22.06 15.07 17.77
C GLN A 423 -22.76 13.98 16.95
N MET A 424 -22.66 12.72 17.33
CA MET A 424 -23.37 11.62 16.70
C MET A 424 -24.89 11.84 16.73
N LYS A 425 -25.46 12.27 17.87
CA LYS A 425 -26.89 12.61 17.97
C LYS A 425 -27.29 13.76 17.03
N MET A 426 -26.46 14.79 16.90
CA MET A 426 -26.73 15.93 16.00
C MET A 426 -26.75 15.50 14.52
N VAL A 427 -25.76 14.72 14.09
CA VAL A 427 -25.69 14.21 12.72
C VAL A 427 -26.92 13.34 12.39
N MET A 428 -27.34 12.49 13.33
CA MET A 428 -28.50 11.62 13.13
C MET A 428 -29.83 12.37 13.11
N ASN A 429 -29.98 13.42 13.88
CA ASN A 429 -31.18 14.27 13.85
C ASN A 429 -31.25 15.06 12.55
N GLN A 430 -30.13 15.47 11.97
CA GLN A 430 -30.09 16.14 10.65
C GLN A 430 -30.45 15.21 9.49
N THR A 431 -30.09 13.91 9.58
CA THR A 431 -30.45 12.92 8.56
C THR A 431 -31.92 12.48 8.62
N ARG A 432 -32.59 12.60 9.77
CA ARG A 432 -34.02 12.36 9.91
C ARG A 432 -34.92 13.50 9.38
N GLY A 433 -34.37 14.72 9.19
CA GLY A 433 -35.14 15.92 8.88
C GLY A 433 -35.12 16.42 7.43
N LYS A 434 -34.29 15.92 6.53
CA LYS A 434 -34.27 16.37 5.11
C LYS A 434 -33.73 15.30 4.16
N LYS A 435 -34.54 14.85 3.23
CA LYS A 435 -34.10 14.36 1.93
C LYS A 435 -33.36 15.53 1.23
N GLY A 436 -32.04 15.47 1.17
CA GLY A 436 -31.27 16.35 0.32
C GLY A 436 -30.15 17.16 1.00
N ARG A 437 -28.92 16.95 0.47
CA ARG A 437 -27.66 17.73 0.59
C ARG A 437 -26.90 17.67 1.94
N PHE A 438 -25.90 16.84 1.94
CA PHE A 438 -24.81 16.82 2.91
C PHE A 438 -23.99 18.13 2.82
N ARG A 439 -24.02 18.94 3.87
CA ARG A 439 -23.04 20.00 4.09
C ARG A 439 -22.32 19.70 5.40
N LEU A 440 -21.02 19.44 5.33
CA LEU A 440 -20.15 19.36 6.50
C LEU A 440 -20.01 20.76 7.13
N PRO A 441 -20.13 20.90 8.46
CA PRO A 441 -19.85 22.15 9.14
C PRO A 441 -18.35 22.48 9.12
N PRO A 442 -17.95 23.76 9.09
CA PRO A 442 -16.55 24.15 9.15
C PRO A 442 -15.97 23.84 10.53
N MET A 443 -14.84 23.13 10.54
CA MET A 443 -14.03 22.98 11.74
C MET A 443 -13.35 24.32 12.08
N ARG A 444 -13.54 24.77 13.30
CA ARG A 444 -12.73 25.82 13.94
C ARG A 444 -11.58 25.20 14.68
#